data_3edbfc68594194ffe0891c764fd15ae4
#
_entry.id   3edbfc68594194ffe0891c764fd15ae4
#
_cell.length_a   1.000
_cell.length_b   1.000
_cell.length_c   1.000
_cell.angle_alpha   90.00
_cell.angle_beta   90.00
_cell.angle_gamma   90.00
#
_symmetry.space_group_name_H-M   'P 1'
#
loop_
_entity.id
_entity.type
_entity.pdbx_description
1 polymer ?
#
loop_
_entity_poly.entity_id
_entity_poly.type
_entity_poly.pdbx_seq_one_letter_code
_entity_poly.pdbx_strand_id
1 'polypeptide(L)'
;MKQHMKSLLAATLLFIGNLCCCSSCTATSVTAESPSDINDGKTAVTTIAYTPSDKEIINPERGMFTHHEFYSDKNNELTLQQLQQLRNEGMSLIFTVYVMRDFRNKDISALYLNKIRRNLRAIRHSGMKAIVRFCYSYSEKDRPWDAPWDVTRRHIEQLKPVLREYADVIAVLEAGFVGVWGEWYYTDNYVFQPKDASQYGPRKQVLEALLEVMPKDRFVAVRYPRAKLGVYNLQPTDTISRATAYDGSDISRTSFHNDCFLATADDMGTFLDVAEHRKYWMWESRYVPMGGETCAPSDYCEIGNAYREFAAYHWSYLNKDYHPDVLSKWEKQNFMTTVRKKLGYRFVLKEGKFTKTPRTGKPFSIDLQIKNEGWAAPFNPRPVEIILKKGGKKYTFHVDADPRFWMAGETIDLKAAITLPGDMPEGEYEVFLNLPDPDRQLHDNPAYSIQFANEGVWQRKEGYNRLCTVNIVRP
;
A
#
# COMPACT_ATOMS: atom_id res chain seq x y z
N MET A 1 14.55 51.94 20.64
CA MET A 1 14.19 53.18 19.95
C MET A 1 13.01 52.91 19.03
N LYS A 2 11.86 53.39 19.48
CA LYS A 2 10.72 54.00 18.77
C LYS A 2 10.28 53.33 17.45
N GLN A 3 9.12 52.62 17.45
CA GLN A 3 7.74 53.15 17.27
C GLN A 3 7.50 53.67 15.84
N HIS A 4 6.60 53.03 15.09
CA HIS A 4 5.33 53.65 14.72
C HIS A 4 4.31 52.67 14.15
N MET A 5 3.18 52.72 14.76
CA MET A 5 1.87 52.16 14.58
C MET A 5 0.99 53.13 13.78
N LYS A 6 0.09 52.65 12.93
CA LYS A 6 -1.20 53.28 12.50
C LYS A 6 -1.91 52.26 11.61
N SER A 7 -2.97 51.60 11.93
CA SER A 7 -4.40 51.86 12.22
C SER A 7 -5.15 52.63 11.12
N LEU A 8 -6.25 52.04 10.65
CA LEU A 8 -7.59 52.55 10.28
C LEU A 8 -8.24 51.65 9.22
N LEU A 9 -9.50 51.38 9.09
CA LEU A 9 -10.76 51.53 9.81
C LEU A 9 -11.81 50.74 9.00
N ALA A 10 -12.84 50.27 9.68
CA ALA A 10 -13.97 49.50 9.17
C ALA A 10 -14.92 50.34 8.29
N ALA A 11 -15.73 49.67 7.48
CA ALA A 11 -17.04 50.16 7.07
C ALA A 11 -18.05 49.01 6.90
N THR A 12 -18.99 49.00 7.80
CA THR A 12 -20.24 48.24 7.84
C THR A 12 -21.29 48.91 7.00
N LEU A 13 -22.09 48.20 6.23
CA LEU A 13 -23.37 48.65 5.72
C LEU A 13 -24.41 47.54 5.78
N LEU A 14 -25.35 47.73 6.73
CA LEU A 14 -26.64 47.03 6.80
C LEU A 14 -27.59 47.58 5.74
N PHE A 15 -28.44 46.74 5.18
CA PHE A 15 -29.76 47.13 4.68
C PHE A 15 -30.83 46.11 5.09
N ILE A 16 -31.88 46.64 5.72
CA ILE A 16 -33.04 45.98 6.32
C ILE A 16 -34.27 46.22 5.43
N GLY A 17 -35.15 45.24 5.37
CA GLY A 17 -36.60 45.41 5.17
C GLY A 17 -37.10 45.07 3.76
N ASN A 18 -38.21 44.42 3.53
CA ASN A 18 -39.48 44.37 4.22
C ASN A 18 -40.32 43.17 3.77
N LEU A 19 -41.10 42.64 4.69
CA LEU A 19 -42.23 41.70 4.47
C LEU A 19 -43.35 42.35 3.67
N CYS A 20 -44.06 41.57 2.85
CA CYS A 20 -45.51 41.66 2.72
C CYS A 20 -46.15 40.34 2.29
N CYS A 21 -47.05 39.85 3.15
CA CYS A 21 -48.06 38.79 2.84
C CYS A 21 -49.15 39.35 1.92
N CYS A 22 -49.73 38.47 1.09
CA CYS A 22 -51.19 38.34 1.02
C CYS A 22 -51.63 37.11 0.19
N SER A 23 -52.63 36.44 0.74
CA SER A 23 -53.37 35.27 0.27
C SER A 23 -54.27 35.58 -0.94
N SER A 24 -54.56 34.58 -1.76
CA SER A 24 -55.92 34.12 -1.99
C SER A 24 -55.99 33.04 -3.06
N CYS A 25 -56.79 32.03 -2.78
CA CYS A 25 -57.15 30.89 -3.61
C CYS A 25 -57.95 31.29 -4.84
N THR A 26 -57.73 30.57 -5.98
CA THR A 26 -58.82 30.14 -6.88
C THR A 26 -58.42 28.86 -7.58
N ALA A 27 -59.31 27.87 -7.47
CA ALA A 27 -59.23 26.60 -8.17
C ALA A 27 -59.70 26.78 -9.61
N THR A 28 -58.92 26.26 -10.57
CA THR A 28 -59.43 26.04 -11.92
C THR A 28 -58.97 24.68 -12.38
N SER A 29 -59.96 23.84 -12.74
CA SER A 29 -59.83 22.54 -13.35
C SER A 29 -59.10 22.63 -14.67
N VAL A 30 -58.04 21.79 -14.84
CA VAL A 30 -57.42 21.54 -16.13
C VAL A 30 -57.38 20.03 -16.39
N THR A 31 -57.91 19.69 -17.49
CA THR A 31 -57.99 18.40 -18.17
C THR A 31 -56.64 17.69 -18.24
N ALA A 32 -56.65 16.38 -17.95
CA ALA A 32 -55.56 15.47 -18.15
C ALA A 32 -55.21 15.33 -19.64
N GLU A 33 -54.04 15.82 -20.03
CA GLU A 33 -53.35 15.34 -21.23
C GLU A 33 -52.38 14.23 -20.84
N SER A 34 -52.46 13.13 -21.56
CA SER A 34 -51.58 11.97 -21.45
C SER A 34 -50.14 12.36 -21.74
N PRO A 35 -49.16 11.98 -20.91
CA PRO A 35 -47.77 12.16 -21.30
C PRO A 35 -47.44 11.19 -22.43
N SER A 36 -47.10 11.69 -23.58
CA SER A 36 -46.43 10.95 -24.62
C SER A 36 -45.11 10.44 -24.05
N ASP A 37 -44.93 9.12 -23.95
CA ASP A 37 -43.68 8.43 -23.66
C ASP A 37 -42.64 8.78 -24.74
N ILE A 38 -41.89 9.85 -24.52
CA ILE A 38 -40.58 10.02 -25.14
C ILE A 38 -39.62 9.14 -24.35
N ASN A 39 -39.47 7.92 -24.82
CA ASN A 39 -38.52 6.95 -24.32
C ASN A 39 -37.09 7.42 -24.69
N ASP A 40 -36.56 8.34 -23.92
CA ASP A 40 -35.17 8.72 -23.97
C ASP A 40 -34.39 7.49 -23.50
N GLY A 41 -33.67 6.78 -24.36
CA GLY A 41 -33.07 5.46 -24.19
C GLY A 41 -32.08 5.30 -23.04
N LYS A 42 -32.36 5.91 -21.90
CA LYS A 42 -31.57 5.75 -20.65
C LYS A 42 -31.94 4.41 -19.99
N THR A 43 -31.02 3.49 -20.01
CA THR A 43 -31.12 2.24 -19.25
C THR A 43 -31.39 2.57 -17.77
N ALA A 44 -32.49 2.06 -17.23
CA ALA A 44 -32.88 2.26 -15.83
C ALA A 44 -31.78 1.72 -14.91
N VAL A 45 -31.40 2.49 -13.88
CA VAL A 45 -30.38 2.12 -12.93
C VAL A 45 -30.92 2.00 -11.50
N THR A 46 -30.33 1.11 -10.71
CA THR A 46 -30.52 1.03 -9.26
C THR A 46 -29.32 1.66 -8.58
N THR A 47 -29.55 2.54 -7.61
CA THR A 47 -28.50 3.18 -6.82
C THR A 47 -28.50 2.60 -5.41
N ILE A 48 -27.32 2.27 -4.88
CA ILE A 48 -27.11 1.72 -3.54
C ILE A 48 -26.06 2.56 -2.84
N ALA A 49 -26.37 3.05 -1.64
CA ALA A 49 -25.43 3.66 -0.72
C ALA A 49 -24.89 2.60 0.24
N TYR A 50 -23.59 2.66 0.55
CA TYR A 50 -22.93 1.73 1.45
C TYR A 50 -22.54 2.41 2.75
N THR A 51 -22.77 1.72 3.89
CA THR A 51 -22.42 2.22 5.20
C THR A 51 -20.93 1.98 5.46
N PRO A 52 -20.13 3.04 5.72
CA PRO A 52 -18.74 2.87 6.13
C PRO A 52 -18.61 2.13 7.45
N SER A 53 -17.53 1.36 7.62
CA SER A 53 -17.16 0.70 8.86
C SER A 53 -15.95 1.37 9.49
N ASP A 54 -15.98 1.54 10.80
CA ASP A 54 -14.85 2.07 11.57
C ASP A 54 -13.91 0.98 12.12
N LYS A 55 -14.15 -0.28 11.81
CA LYS A 55 -13.34 -1.42 12.26
C LYS A 55 -11.94 -1.39 11.65
N GLU A 56 -10.97 -1.88 12.41
CA GLU A 56 -9.65 -2.22 11.87
C GLU A 56 -9.78 -3.42 10.91
N ILE A 57 -9.06 -3.37 9.79
CA ILE A 57 -9.13 -4.39 8.74
C ILE A 57 -7.74 -4.91 8.43
N ILE A 58 -7.60 -6.24 8.40
CA ILE A 58 -6.35 -6.92 8.06
C ILE A 58 -6.31 -7.12 6.55
N ASN A 59 -5.82 -6.13 5.83
CA ASN A 59 -5.62 -6.21 4.38
C ASN A 59 -4.17 -6.54 4.04
N PRO A 60 -3.89 -7.19 2.90
CA PRO A 60 -2.53 -7.54 2.50
C PRO A 60 -1.64 -6.31 2.29
N GLU A 61 -0.34 -6.48 2.53
CA GLU A 61 0.72 -5.53 2.19
C GLU A 61 0.61 -4.15 2.87
N ARG A 62 -0.05 -4.05 4.04
CA ARG A 62 -0.21 -2.81 4.80
C ARG A 62 -0.31 -3.05 6.31
N GLY A 63 -0.17 -1.98 7.07
CA GLY A 63 -0.43 -1.98 8.52
C GLY A 63 0.80 -2.21 9.37
N MET A 64 0.60 -2.72 10.57
CA MET A 64 1.72 -3.01 11.47
C MET A 64 2.42 -4.31 11.07
N PHE A 65 3.72 -4.40 11.36
CA PHE A 65 4.51 -5.63 11.26
C PHE A 65 5.37 -5.82 12.52
N THR A 66 5.83 -7.05 12.74
CA THR A 66 6.89 -7.40 13.70
C THR A 66 8.12 -7.88 12.95
N HIS A 67 9.32 -7.72 13.52
CA HIS A 67 10.54 -8.18 12.89
C HIS A 67 11.09 -9.45 13.53
N HIS A 68 11.74 -10.28 12.72
CA HIS A 68 12.40 -11.51 13.13
C HIS A 68 13.75 -11.67 12.42
N GLU A 69 14.81 -11.91 13.21
CA GLU A 69 16.14 -12.16 12.69
C GLU A 69 16.43 -13.65 12.60
N PHE A 70 17.01 -14.06 11.46
CA PHE A 70 17.41 -15.42 11.18
C PHE A 70 18.90 -15.48 10.92
N TYR A 71 19.66 -15.77 11.96
CA TYR A 71 21.13 -15.86 11.88
C TYR A 71 21.57 -17.17 11.21
N SER A 72 22.68 -17.08 10.46
CA SER A 72 23.29 -18.26 9.81
C SER A 72 23.77 -19.31 10.80
N ASP A 73 24.19 -18.90 11.98
CA ASP A 73 24.69 -19.73 13.08
C ASP A 73 23.64 -20.15 14.12
N LYS A 74 22.37 -19.77 13.92
CA LYS A 74 21.26 -20.15 14.81
C LYS A 74 20.25 -21.05 14.12
N ASN A 75 19.67 -21.96 14.90
CA ASN A 75 18.60 -22.85 14.39
C ASN A 75 17.24 -22.32 14.83
N ASN A 76 16.79 -21.22 14.20
CA ASN A 76 15.46 -20.64 14.40
C ASN A 76 14.75 -20.49 13.06
N GLU A 77 13.46 -20.84 13.04
CA GLU A 77 12.60 -20.77 11.86
C GLU A 77 11.19 -20.33 12.25
N LEU A 78 10.46 -19.79 11.31
CA LEU A 78 9.05 -19.44 11.50
C LEU A 78 8.18 -20.70 11.50
N THR A 79 7.28 -20.77 12.46
CA THR A 79 6.21 -21.76 12.47
C THR A 79 4.90 -21.18 11.98
N LEU A 80 4.07 -22.01 11.37
CA LEU A 80 2.73 -21.59 10.93
C LEU A 80 1.89 -21.08 12.12
N GLN A 81 2.04 -21.69 13.30
CA GLN A 81 1.33 -21.29 14.53
C GLN A 81 1.69 -19.86 14.95
N GLN A 82 3.00 -19.51 14.96
CA GLN A 82 3.44 -18.14 15.27
C GLN A 82 2.86 -17.13 14.27
N LEU A 83 2.90 -17.43 12.98
CA LEU A 83 2.38 -16.56 11.94
C LEU A 83 0.86 -16.39 12.01
N GLN A 84 0.12 -17.45 12.34
CA GLN A 84 -1.34 -17.38 12.57
C GLN A 84 -1.67 -16.53 13.79
N GLN A 85 -0.87 -16.61 14.85
CA GLN A 85 -1.01 -15.75 16.01
C GLN A 85 -0.80 -14.27 15.63
N LEU A 86 0.27 -13.93 14.91
CA LEU A 86 0.54 -12.57 14.43
C LEU A 86 -0.62 -12.06 13.55
N ARG A 87 -1.18 -12.93 12.72
CA ARG A 87 -2.34 -12.56 11.92
C ARG A 87 -3.58 -12.30 12.77
N ASN A 88 -3.82 -13.08 13.82
CA ASN A 88 -4.91 -12.84 14.77
C ASN A 88 -4.73 -11.54 15.58
N GLU A 89 -3.49 -11.09 15.75
CA GLU A 89 -3.12 -9.79 16.32
C GLU A 89 -3.27 -8.62 15.34
N GLY A 90 -3.77 -8.86 14.12
CA GLY A 90 -4.07 -7.82 13.14
C GLY A 90 -2.97 -7.55 12.11
N MET A 91 -1.95 -8.41 12.00
CA MET A 91 -0.85 -8.21 11.06
C MET A 91 -1.03 -9.01 9.78
N SER A 92 -0.73 -8.37 8.65
CA SER A 92 -0.64 -9.01 7.32
C SER A 92 0.80 -9.06 6.81
N LEU A 93 1.72 -8.40 7.51
CA LEU A 93 3.13 -8.30 7.16
C LEU A 93 4.01 -8.82 8.30
N ILE A 94 5.17 -9.36 7.93
CA ILE A 94 6.26 -9.71 8.83
C ILE A 94 7.57 -9.25 8.20
N PHE A 95 8.46 -8.65 8.99
CA PHE A 95 9.81 -8.30 8.56
C PHE A 95 10.77 -9.43 8.89
N THR A 96 11.43 -9.97 7.89
CA THR A 96 12.41 -11.06 8.02
C THR A 96 13.80 -10.57 7.65
N VAL A 97 14.68 -10.56 8.63
CA VAL A 97 16.10 -10.19 8.46
C VAL A 97 16.96 -11.46 8.48
N TYR A 98 17.61 -11.74 7.36
CA TYR A 98 18.52 -12.88 7.24
C TYR A 98 19.96 -12.43 7.45
N VAL A 99 20.51 -12.74 8.63
CA VAL A 99 21.86 -12.34 9.05
C VAL A 99 22.88 -13.41 8.66
N MET A 100 23.62 -13.13 7.61
CA MET A 100 24.53 -14.07 6.91
C MET A 100 25.97 -13.98 7.42
N ARG A 101 26.18 -13.85 8.75
CA ARG A 101 27.49 -13.59 9.34
C ARG A 101 28.57 -14.62 9.00
N ASP A 102 28.18 -15.90 8.79
CA ASP A 102 29.12 -16.97 8.47
C ASP A 102 29.56 -16.98 7.00
N PHE A 103 28.92 -16.18 6.15
CA PHE A 103 29.12 -16.22 4.69
C PHE A 103 29.85 -14.98 4.15
N ARG A 104 30.43 -14.12 4.99
CA ARG A 104 31.12 -12.90 4.56
C ARG A 104 32.25 -13.12 3.56
N ASN A 105 32.78 -14.34 3.45
CA ASN A 105 33.89 -14.71 2.56
C ASN A 105 33.72 -16.06 1.85
N LYS A 106 32.54 -16.67 1.91
CA LYS A 106 32.22 -17.96 1.32
C LYS A 106 30.76 -18.02 0.87
N ASP A 107 30.40 -18.97 0.04
CA ASP A 107 29.05 -19.16 -0.47
C ASP A 107 28.03 -19.45 0.64
N ILE A 108 26.79 -19.04 0.42
CA ILE A 108 25.66 -19.38 1.30
C ILE A 108 25.45 -20.89 1.25
N SER A 109 25.35 -21.53 2.42
CA SER A 109 25.15 -22.96 2.49
C SER A 109 23.73 -23.36 2.01
N ALA A 110 23.60 -24.55 1.43
CA ALA A 110 22.30 -25.09 1.05
C ALA A 110 21.33 -25.22 2.23
N LEU A 111 21.85 -25.48 3.44
CA LEU A 111 21.06 -25.52 4.67
C LEU A 111 20.39 -24.17 4.95
N TYR A 112 21.15 -23.09 4.84
CA TYR A 112 20.63 -21.73 5.08
C TYR A 112 19.66 -21.25 3.98
N LEU A 113 19.96 -21.56 2.70
CA LEU A 113 19.01 -21.30 1.60
C LEU A 113 17.69 -22.05 1.81
N ASN A 114 17.74 -23.29 2.31
CA ASN A 114 16.55 -24.06 2.63
C ASN A 114 15.79 -23.51 3.86
N LYS A 115 16.49 -22.93 4.85
CA LYS A 115 15.85 -22.19 5.96
C LYS A 115 15.03 -21.02 5.40
N ILE A 116 15.60 -20.20 4.51
CA ILE A 116 14.89 -19.10 3.87
C ILE A 116 13.62 -19.60 3.15
N ARG A 117 13.73 -20.68 2.36
CA ARG A 117 12.58 -21.31 1.68
C ARG A 117 11.49 -21.75 2.66
N ARG A 118 11.87 -22.42 3.76
CA ARG A 118 10.88 -22.88 4.77
C ARG A 118 10.15 -21.72 5.41
N ASN A 119 10.85 -20.64 5.76
CA ASN A 119 10.24 -19.43 6.32
C ASN A 119 9.25 -18.79 5.34
N LEU A 120 9.65 -18.57 4.08
CA LEU A 120 8.78 -17.97 3.05
C LEU A 120 7.59 -18.88 2.72
N ARG A 121 7.76 -20.20 2.72
CA ARG A 121 6.66 -21.16 2.58
C ARG A 121 5.67 -21.06 3.75
N ALA A 122 6.16 -20.97 4.98
CA ALA A 122 5.29 -20.79 6.15
C ALA A 122 4.49 -19.49 6.06
N ILE A 123 5.13 -18.39 5.63
CA ILE A 123 4.48 -17.09 5.39
C ILE A 123 3.38 -17.23 4.33
N ARG A 124 3.64 -17.90 3.19
CA ARG A 124 2.62 -18.15 2.15
C ARG A 124 1.40 -18.89 2.70
N HIS A 125 1.59 -19.90 3.53
CA HIS A 125 0.49 -20.68 4.10
C HIS A 125 -0.27 -19.94 5.21
N SER A 126 0.32 -18.92 5.83
CA SER A 126 -0.30 -18.16 6.91
C SER A 126 -1.25 -17.06 6.44
N GLY A 127 -1.23 -16.68 5.15
CA GLY A 127 -1.96 -15.53 4.62
C GLY A 127 -1.27 -14.19 4.90
N MET A 128 0.04 -14.21 5.22
CA MET A 128 0.88 -13.03 5.41
C MET A 128 1.85 -12.85 4.24
N LYS A 129 2.43 -11.66 4.12
CA LYS A 129 3.56 -11.39 3.22
C LYS A 129 4.77 -10.87 4.00
N ALA A 130 5.94 -10.99 3.39
CA ALA A 130 7.22 -10.60 4.00
C ALA A 130 7.75 -9.27 3.45
N ILE A 131 8.31 -8.45 4.34
CA ILE A 131 9.39 -7.52 4.02
C ILE A 131 10.68 -8.31 4.26
N VAL A 132 11.60 -8.33 3.30
CA VAL A 132 12.79 -9.19 3.37
C VAL A 132 14.05 -8.34 3.31
N ARG A 133 14.98 -8.56 4.23
CA ARG A 133 16.31 -7.93 4.24
C ARG A 133 17.40 -8.99 4.46
N PHE A 134 18.50 -8.85 3.74
CA PHE A 134 19.71 -9.64 3.96
C PHE A 134 20.83 -8.73 4.44
N CYS A 135 21.56 -9.15 5.47
CA CYS A 135 22.74 -8.42 5.95
C CYS A 135 23.79 -9.39 6.45
N TYR A 136 25.02 -8.91 6.63
CA TYR A 136 26.12 -9.72 7.17
C TYR A 136 26.35 -9.50 8.65
N SER A 137 25.98 -8.35 9.16
CA SER A 137 26.10 -7.99 10.57
C SER A 137 24.82 -7.34 11.08
N TYR A 138 24.49 -7.62 12.33
CA TYR A 138 23.34 -7.03 13.02
C TYR A 138 23.78 -6.35 14.34
N SER A 139 25.06 -5.98 14.44
CA SER A 139 25.64 -5.27 15.58
C SER A 139 26.88 -4.49 15.14
N GLU A 140 27.06 -3.28 15.66
CA GLU A 140 28.25 -2.46 15.42
C GLU A 140 29.55 -3.15 15.89
N LYS A 141 29.45 -4.10 16.83
CA LYS A 141 30.57 -4.87 17.36
C LYS A 141 30.96 -6.07 16.49
N ASP A 142 30.09 -6.47 15.53
CA ASP A 142 30.30 -7.65 14.70
C ASP A 142 30.80 -7.25 13.31
N ARG A 143 32.14 -7.06 13.21
CA ARG A 143 32.81 -6.70 11.94
C ARG A 143 33.42 -7.92 11.24
N PRO A 144 33.66 -7.87 9.90
CA PRO A 144 33.29 -6.77 9.00
C PRO A 144 31.77 -6.65 8.85
N TRP A 145 31.27 -5.41 8.75
CA TRP A 145 29.83 -5.14 8.69
C TRP A 145 29.17 -5.61 7.40
N ASP A 146 29.94 -5.69 6.33
CA ASP A 146 29.49 -6.16 5.02
C ASP A 146 30.57 -7.02 4.34
N ALA A 147 30.24 -7.56 3.16
CA ALA A 147 31.15 -8.34 2.34
C ALA A 147 31.55 -7.55 1.08
N PRO A 148 32.72 -7.84 0.47
CA PRO A 148 33.09 -7.23 -0.81
C PRO A 148 32.13 -7.61 -1.92
N TRP A 149 32.10 -6.77 -2.96
CA TRP A 149 31.12 -6.89 -4.04
C TRP A 149 31.10 -8.28 -4.73
N ASP A 150 32.24 -8.88 -4.96
CA ASP A 150 32.32 -10.21 -5.59
C ASP A 150 31.62 -11.30 -4.78
N VAL A 151 31.71 -11.24 -3.46
CA VAL A 151 30.98 -12.14 -2.53
C VAL A 151 29.50 -11.79 -2.52
N THR A 152 29.15 -10.52 -2.39
CA THR A 152 27.76 -10.04 -2.38
C THR A 152 27.04 -10.44 -3.67
N ARG A 153 27.68 -10.29 -4.84
CA ARG A 153 27.13 -10.68 -6.13
C ARG A 153 26.83 -12.18 -6.18
N ARG A 154 27.76 -13.03 -5.74
CA ARG A 154 27.53 -14.49 -5.69
C ARG A 154 26.33 -14.83 -4.79
N HIS A 155 26.20 -14.18 -3.63
CA HIS A 155 25.08 -14.40 -2.73
C HIS A 155 23.74 -14.00 -3.34
N ILE A 156 23.67 -12.85 -4.03
CA ILE A 156 22.46 -12.42 -4.74
C ILE A 156 22.09 -13.46 -5.82
N GLU A 157 23.05 -13.99 -6.58
CA GLU A 157 22.81 -15.05 -7.54
C GLU A 157 22.35 -16.37 -6.88
N GLN A 158 22.90 -16.75 -5.72
CA GLN A 158 22.44 -17.92 -4.97
C GLN A 158 21.01 -17.74 -4.41
N LEU A 159 20.62 -16.53 -4.06
CA LEU A 159 19.29 -16.20 -3.57
C LEU A 159 18.24 -16.07 -4.68
N LYS A 160 18.66 -15.77 -5.92
CA LYS A 160 17.77 -15.57 -7.08
C LYS A 160 16.69 -16.64 -7.25
N PRO A 161 16.98 -17.97 -7.20
CA PRO A 161 15.94 -18.98 -7.32
C PRO A 161 14.91 -18.90 -6.19
N VAL A 162 15.34 -18.60 -4.94
CA VAL A 162 14.45 -18.49 -3.79
C VAL A 162 13.57 -17.25 -3.88
N LEU A 163 14.16 -16.10 -4.22
CA LEU A 163 13.44 -14.84 -4.33
C LEU A 163 12.38 -14.89 -5.43
N ARG A 164 12.68 -15.54 -6.56
CA ARG A 164 11.72 -15.74 -7.66
C ARG A 164 10.61 -16.72 -7.31
N GLU A 165 10.93 -17.83 -6.65
CA GLU A 165 9.96 -18.85 -6.21
C GLU A 165 8.93 -18.29 -5.22
N TYR A 166 9.32 -17.31 -4.40
CA TYR A 166 8.50 -16.72 -3.35
C TYR A 166 8.18 -15.23 -3.56
N ALA A 167 8.36 -14.72 -4.79
CA ALA A 167 8.07 -13.33 -5.13
C ALA A 167 6.60 -12.93 -4.84
N ASP A 168 5.68 -13.89 -4.89
CA ASP A 168 4.26 -13.74 -4.57
C ASP A 168 4.03 -13.31 -3.10
N VAL A 169 4.87 -13.77 -2.17
CA VAL A 169 4.76 -13.41 -0.74
C VAL A 169 5.84 -12.45 -0.26
N ILE A 170 6.70 -11.97 -1.13
CA ILE A 170 7.61 -10.86 -0.83
C ILE A 170 6.93 -9.56 -1.23
N ALA A 171 6.44 -8.81 -0.23
CA ALA A 171 5.80 -7.51 -0.45
C ALA A 171 6.83 -6.48 -0.93
N VAL A 172 7.98 -6.42 -0.24
CA VAL A 172 9.11 -5.52 -0.55
C VAL A 172 10.41 -6.25 -0.20
N LEU A 173 11.42 -6.14 -1.08
CA LEU A 173 12.80 -6.52 -0.76
C LEU A 173 13.56 -5.25 -0.36
N GLU A 174 14.08 -5.18 0.87
CA GLU A 174 14.98 -4.10 1.25
C GLU A 174 16.39 -4.38 0.77
N ALA A 175 17.02 -3.37 0.22
CA ALA A 175 18.35 -3.46 -0.39
C ALA A 175 19.46 -3.55 0.67
N GLY A 176 19.42 -4.59 1.48
CA GLY A 176 20.40 -4.87 2.52
C GLY A 176 21.83 -5.02 1.99
N PHE A 177 22.59 -5.99 2.48
CA PHE A 177 23.98 -6.35 2.12
C PHE A 177 25.06 -5.31 2.45
N VAL A 178 24.77 -4.02 2.36
CA VAL A 178 25.72 -2.94 2.59
C VAL A 178 25.58 -2.41 4.01
N GLY A 179 26.66 -2.47 4.76
CA GLY A 179 26.76 -1.92 6.11
C GLY A 179 26.12 -2.77 7.20
N VAL A 180 26.33 -2.35 8.44
CA VAL A 180 25.69 -2.95 9.61
C VAL A 180 24.17 -2.84 9.46
N TRP A 181 23.41 -3.86 9.90
CA TRP A 181 21.96 -4.02 9.72
C TRP A 181 21.48 -4.06 8.26
N GLY A 182 22.41 -3.86 7.28
CA GLY A 182 22.03 -3.68 5.88
C GLY A 182 21.43 -2.31 5.58
N GLU A 183 21.80 -1.28 6.35
CA GLU A 183 21.22 0.06 6.26
C GLU A 183 22.04 1.07 5.46
N TRP A 184 23.04 0.62 4.74
CA TRP A 184 23.82 1.43 3.80
C TRP A 184 24.65 2.57 4.41
N TYR A 185 24.75 2.65 5.72
CA TYR A 185 25.49 3.73 6.39
C TYR A 185 26.91 3.30 6.80
N TYR A 186 27.08 2.55 7.92
CA TYR A 186 28.38 2.04 8.37
C TYR A 186 28.81 0.85 7.51
N THR A 187 29.99 0.92 6.90
CA THR A 187 30.45 -0.07 5.92
C THR A 187 31.95 -0.29 6.02
N ASP A 188 32.42 -1.49 5.70
CA ASP A 188 33.84 -1.84 5.62
C ASP A 188 34.32 -1.98 4.16
N ASN A 189 33.43 -2.34 3.23
CA ASN A 189 33.80 -2.67 1.85
C ASN A 189 33.27 -1.69 0.80
N TYR A 190 32.42 -0.73 1.20
CA TYR A 190 31.85 0.29 0.32
C TYR A 190 32.27 1.68 0.74
N VAL A 191 32.08 2.69 -0.10
CA VAL A 191 32.44 4.07 0.26
C VAL A 191 31.55 4.55 1.42
N PHE A 192 32.15 4.94 2.53
CA PHE A 192 31.44 5.54 3.65
C PHE A 192 30.96 6.95 3.30
N GLN A 193 29.68 7.24 3.53
CA GLN A 193 29.06 8.53 3.21
C GLN A 193 29.40 9.06 1.80
N PRO A 194 29.04 8.35 0.73
CA PRO A 194 29.36 8.78 -0.63
C PRO A 194 28.77 10.17 -0.93
N LYS A 195 29.58 11.02 -1.55
CA LYS A 195 29.25 12.44 -1.78
C LYS A 195 28.71 12.73 -3.17
N ASP A 196 29.08 11.93 -4.15
CA ASP A 196 28.70 12.10 -5.55
C ASP A 196 28.45 10.75 -6.23
N ALA A 197 27.85 10.79 -7.42
CA ALA A 197 27.44 9.59 -8.16
C ALA A 197 28.60 8.62 -8.45
N SER A 198 29.86 9.10 -8.59
CA SER A 198 31.00 8.22 -8.84
C SER A 198 31.28 7.30 -7.68
N GLN A 199 31.03 7.76 -6.45
CA GLN A 199 31.24 7.00 -5.21
C GLN A 199 30.09 6.03 -4.92
N TYR A 200 28.94 6.17 -5.60
CA TYR A 200 27.81 5.23 -5.52
C TYR A 200 27.96 3.98 -6.36
N GLY A 201 28.97 3.89 -7.25
CA GLY A 201 29.15 2.76 -8.17
C GLY A 201 28.97 1.37 -7.56
N PRO A 202 29.69 1.00 -6.49
CA PRO A 202 29.51 -0.30 -5.85
C PRO A 202 28.11 -0.53 -5.25
N ARG A 203 27.48 0.50 -4.67
CA ARG A 203 26.08 0.42 -4.20
C ARG A 203 25.08 0.27 -5.34
N LYS A 204 25.33 0.92 -6.46
CA LYS A 204 24.56 0.78 -7.70
C LYS A 204 24.55 -0.67 -8.17
N GLN A 205 25.72 -1.32 -8.21
CA GLN A 205 25.84 -2.73 -8.57
C GLN A 205 24.99 -3.65 -7.68
N VAL A 206 24.98 -3.40 -6.37
CA VAL A 206 24.15 -4.18 -5.43
C VAL A 206 22.66 -3.96 -5.72
N LEU A 207 22.22 -2.70 -5.89
CA LEU A 207 20.82 -2.37 -6.15
C LEU A 207 20.33 -2.95 -7.48
N GLU A 208 21.12 -2.79 -8.55
CA GLU A 208 20.80 -3.32 -9.88
C GLU A 208 20.71 -4.86 -9.88
N ALA A 209 21.62 -5.55 -9.18
CA ALA A 209 21.57 -6.99 -9.03
C ALA A 209 20.30 -7.46 -8.28
N LEU A 210 19.88 -6.74 -7.24
CA LEU A 210 18.64 -7.05 -6.52
C LEU A 210 17.40 -6.78 -7.38
N LEU A 211 17.39 -5.70 -8.14
CA LEU A 211 16.31 -5.38 -9.07
C LEU A 211 16.22 -6.40 -10.23
N GLU A 212 17.37 -6.95 -10.67
CA GLU A 212 17.41 -7.99 -11.71
C GLU A 212 16.83 -9.33 -11.21
N VAL A 213 17.09 -9.71 -9.96
CA VAL A 213 16.60 -10.98 -9.42
C VAL A 213 15.13 -10.94 -9.07
N MET A 214 14.57 -9.77 -8.76
CA MET A 214 13.15 -9.60 -8.49
C MET A 214 12.33 -9.42 -9.78
N PRO A 215 11.07 -9.90 -9.82
CA PRO A 215 10.15 -9.59 -10.92
C PRO A 215 10.00 -8.08 -11.15
N LYS A 216 9.72 -7.69 -12.39
CA LYS A 216 9.64 -6.27 -12.80
C LYS A 216 8.49 -5.48 -12.15
N ASP A 217 7.56 -6.15 -11.52
CA ASP A 217 6.43 -5.58 -10.78
C ASP A 217 6.67 -5.55 -9.25
N ARG A 218 7.89 -5.83 -8.79
CA ARG A 218 8.26 -5.81 -7.36
C ARG A 218 9.28 -4.73 -7.07
N PHE A 219 9.26 -4.23 -5.83
CA PHE A 219 10.09 -3.13 -5.37
C PHE A 219 11.32 -3.61 -4.60
N VAL A 220 12.40 -2.82 -4.73
CA VAL A 220 13.58 -2.89 -3.87
C VAL A 220 13.72 -1.57 -3.13
N ALA A 221 13.73 -1.60 -1.79
CA ALA A 221 13.75 -0.40 -0.96
C ALA A 221 15.17 -0.09 -0.48
N VAL A 222 15.63 1.14 -0.71
CA VAL A 222 16.88 1.68 -0.12
C VAL A 222 16.58 2.42 1.18
N ARG A 223 17.60 2.61 2.03
CA ARG A 223 17.44 3.15 3.40
C ARG A 223 17.10 4.64 3.44
N TYR A 224 17.50 5.43 2.45
CA TYR A 224 17.35 6.89 2.47
C TYR A 224 17.30 7.47 1.03
N PRO A 225 16.68 8.66 0.84
CA PRO A 225 16.48 9.26 -0.50
C PRO A 225 17.77 9.47 -1.28
N ARG A 226 18.83 9.96 -0.61
CA ARG A 226 20.13 10.21 -1.25
C ARG A 226 20.73 8.95 -1.87
N ALA A 227 20.41 7.75 -1.35
CA ALA A 227 20.90 6.51 -1.97
C ALA A 227 20.33 6.36 -3.39
N LYS A 228 19.03 6.56 -3.58
CA LYS A 228 18.41 6.53 -4.92
C LYS A 228 18.93 7.66 -5.81
N LEU A 229 18.94 8.88 -5.29
CA LEU A 229 19.44 10.04 -6.03
C LEU A 229 20.90 9.84 -6.49
N GLY A 230 21.78 9.36 -5.60
CA GLY A 230 23.19 9.12 -5.91
C GLY A 230 23.41 7.94 -6.86
N VAL A 231 22.71 6.83 -6.69
CA VAL A 231 22.84 5.64 -7.55
C VAL A 231 22.44 5.95 -8.99
N TYR A 232 21.38 6.72 -9.21
CA TYR A 232 20.88 7.05 -10.56
C TYR A 232 21.31 8.43 -11.04
N ASN A 233 22.12 9.15 -10.27
CA ASN A 233 22.56 10.52 -10.57
C ASN A 233 21.38 11.48 -10.84
N LEU A 234 20.35 11.41 -9.98
CA LEU A 234 19.13 12.21 -10.08
C LEU A 234 19.24 13.47 -9.22
N GLN A 235 18.48 14.49 -9.60
CA GLN A 235 18.22 15.66 -8.77
C GLN A 235 16.94 15.45 -7.93
N PRO A 236 16.76 16.15 -6.79
CA PRO A 236 15.53 16.06 -6.01
C PRO A 236 14.24 16.48 -6.76
N THR A 237 14.38 17.09 -7.92
CA THR A 237 13.27 17.43 -8.83
C THR A 237 12.88 16.30 -9.79
N ASP A 238 13.75 15.28 -9.95
CA ASP A 238 13.56 14.16 -10.88
C ASP A 238 12.70 13.08 -10.22
N THR A 239 11.42 13.39 -9.99
CA THR A 239 10.49 12.51 -9.29
C THR A 239 9.72 11.62 -10.26
N ILE A 240 9.29 10.44 -9.77
CA ILE A 240 8.35 9.57 -10.48
C ILE A 240 7.04 10.33 -10.71
N SER A 241 6.56 10.29 -11.95
CA SER A 241 5.24 10.82 -12.34
C SER A 241 4.23 9.70 -12.52
N ARG A 242 2.94 10.05 -12.68
CA ARG A 242 1.91 9.07 -13.02
C ARG A 242 2.22 8.30 -14.33
N ALA A 243 2.93 8.90 -15.25
CA ALA A 243 3.28 8.29 -16.54
C ALA A 243 4.46 7.31 -16.43
N THR A 244 5.35 7.51 -15.45
CA THR A 244 6.55 6.67 -15.25
C THR A 244 6.40 5.72 -14.05
N ALA A 245 5.35 5.88 -13.25
CA ALA A 245 5.05 4.96 -12.16
C ALA A 245 4.71 3.57 -12.71
N TYR A 246 5.27 2.55 -12.07
CA TYR A 246 5.01 1.14 -12.37
C TYR A 246 5.39 0.69 -13.79
N ASP A 247 6.27 1.42 -14.49
CA ASP A 247 6.74 1.10 -15.85
C ASP A 247 7.74 -0.06 -15.89
N GLY A 248 8.14 -0.58 -14.72
CA GLY A 248 9.11 -1.67 -14.59
C GLY A 248 10.57 -1.25 -14.73
N SER A 249 10.86 0.05 -14.88
CA SER A 249 12.22 0.58 -14.84
C SER A 249 12.81 0.46 -13.43
N ASP A 250 14.14 0.45 -13.34
CA ASP A 250 14.82 0.33 -12.06
C ASP A 250 14.55 1.57 -11.16
N ILE A 251 14.40 2.75 -11.75
CA ILE A 251 14.04 3.98 -11.03
C ILE A 251 12.64 3.86 -10.43
N SER A 252 11.64 3.43 -11.20
CA SER A 252 10.26 3.30 -10.72
C SER A 252 10.08 2.19 -9.68
N ARG A 253 10.98 1.21 -9.65
CA ARG A 253 10.97 0.07 -8.73
C ARG A 253 11.84 0.27 -7.49
N THR A 254 12.62 1.35 -7.42
CA THR A 254 13.43 1.69 -6.24
C THR A 254 12.60 2.53 -5.28
N SER A 255 12.24 1.93 -4.14
CA SER A 255 11.49 2.55 -3.05
C SER A 255 12.38 2.86 -1.85
N PHE A 256 11.76 3.12 -0.69
CA PHE A 256 12.45 3.56 0.51
C PHE A 256 11.95 2.86 1.77
N HIS A 257 12.83 2.81 2.79
CA HIS A 257 12.43 2.56 4.17
C HIS A 257 13.11 3.56 5.11
N ASN A 258 12.42 3.94 6.18
CA ASN A 258 12.94 4.87 7.19
C ASN A 258 12.96 4.18 8.55
N ASP A 259 14.15 3.80 9.01
CA ASP A 259 14.33 3.07 10.26
C ASP A 259 14.60 3.99 11.46
N CYS A 260 14.40 5.31 11.31
CA CYS A 260 14.48 6.30 12.39
C CYS A 260 13.42 7.41 12.27
N PHE A 261 12.22 7.03 11.89
CA PHE A 261 11.10 7.94 11.69
C PHE A 261 10.81 8.80 12.92
N LEU A 262 10.80 10.11 12.74
CA LEU A 262 10.52 11.13 13.75
C LEU A 262 11.54 11.21 14.91
N ALA A 263 12.73 10.64 14.76
CA ALA A 263 13.73 10.67 15.83
C ALA A 263 14.40 12.04 15.98
N THR A 264 14.63 12.75 14.87
CA THR A 264 15.22 14.09 14.80
C THR A 264 14.65 14.86 13.61
N ALA A 265 15.09 16.11 13.39
CA ALA A 265 14.68 16.89 12.22
C ALA A 265 15.03 16.23 10.88
N ASP A 266 16.10 15.45 10.85
CA ASP A 266 16.62 14.71 9.69
C ASP A 266 16.39 13.19 9.77
N ASP A 267 15.60 12.73 10.76
CA ASP A 267 15.36 11.31 11.05
C ASP A 267 16.68 10.53 11.15
N MET A 268 17.59 10.99 12.03
CA MET A 268 18.92 10.39 12.26
C MET A 268 19.71 10.17 10.97
N GLY A 269 19.76 11.18 10.10
CA GLY A 269 20.51 11.15 8.84
C GLY A 269 19.79 10.49 7.67
N THR A 270 18.51 10.17 7.80
CA THR A 270 17.67 9.74 6.66
C THR A 270 17.55 10.86 5.62
N PHE A 271 17.40 12.11 6.08
CA PHE A 271 17.26 13.30 5.23
C PHE A 271 18.50 14.20 5.35
N LEU A 272 19.58 13.91 4.62
CA LEU A 272 20.84 14.68 4.69
C LEU A 272 20.68 16.12 4.21
N ASP A 273 19.90 16.36 3.20
CA ASP A 273 19.36 17.68 2.85
C ASP A 273 17.88 17.68 3.23
N VAL A 274 17.58 18.17 4.43
CA VAL A 274 16.24 18.01 5.03
C VAL A 274 15.16 18.59 4.13
N ALA A 275 15.35 19.80 3.60
CA ALA A 275 14.32 20.47 2.81
C ALA A 275 14.06 19.77 1.46
N GLU A 276 15.13 19.52 0.69
CA GLU A 276 15.02 18.94 -0.65
C GLU A 276 14.67 17.45 -0.61
N HIS A 277 15.28 16.67 0.31
CA HIS A 277 15.00 15.25 0.41
C HIS A 277 13.60 14.96 0.94
N ARG A 278 13.09 15.75 1.90
CA ARG A 278 11.72 15.62 2.38
C ARG A 278 10.71 15.94 1.28
N LYS A 279 10.94 16.99 0.50
CA LYS A 279 10.12 17.37 -0.64
C LYS A 279 10.13 16.27 -1.74
N TYR A 280 11.33 15.78 -2.09
CA TYR A 280 11.47 14.66 -3.03
C TYR A 280 10.69 13.43 -2.57
N TRP A 281 10.83 13.04 -1.28
CA TRP A 281 10.18 11.89 -0.70
C TRP A 281 8.65 11.99 -0.73
N MET A 282 8.07 13.14 -0.48
CA MET A 282 6.62 13.37 -0.56
C MET A 282 6.05 13.06 -1.95
N TRP A 283 6.81 13.34 -3.01
CA TRP A 283 6.37 13.03 -4.37
C TRP A 283 6.58 11.55 -4.73
N GLU A 284 7.75 11.02 -4.45
CA GLU A 284 8.12 9.64 -4.76
C GLU A 284 7.21 8.62 -4.05
N SER A 285 6.96 8.80 -2.76
CA SER A 285 6.17 7.89 -1.94
C SER A 285 4.70 7.74 -2.36
N ARG A 286 4.22 8.59 -3.26
CA ARG A 286 2.91 8.41 -3.90
C ARG A 286 2.82 7.14 -4.73
N TYR A 287 3.94 6.70 -5.28
CA TYR A 287 4.00 5.61 -6.27
C TYR A 287 4.89 4.43 -5.83
N VAL A 288 5.59 4.55 -4.74
CA VAL A 288 6.46 3.50 -4.21
C VAL A 288 6.08 3.17 -2.76
N PRO A 289 6.26 1.92 -2.30
CA PRO A 289 6.02 1.59 -0.90
C PRO A 289 6.91 2.41 0.03
N MET A 290 6.34 2.80 1.15
CA MET A 290 7.01 3.48 2.23
C MET A 290 6.70 2.80 3.56
N GLY A 291 7.72 2.54 4.35
CA GLY A 291 7.59 1.99 5.70
C GLY A 291 8.90 2.06 6.46
N GLY A 292 8.93 1.42 7.63
CA GLY A 292 10.09 1.40 8.51
C GLY A 292 9.68 1.40 9.97
N GLU A 293 10.45 2.12 10.81
CA GLU A 293 10.26 2.15 12.26
C GLU A 293 10.63 3.50 12.88
N THR A 294 10.13 3.75 14.08
CA THR A 294 10.66 4.80 14.97
C THR A 294 11.90 4.28 15.68
N CYS A 295 12.91 5.12 15.99
CA CYS A 295 14.13 4.64 16.65
C CYS A 295 14.46 5.34 17.96
N ALA A 296 13.84 6.48 18.24
CA ALA A 296 14.02 7.21 19.49
C ALA A 296 12.81 8.13 19.78
N PRO A 297 12.45 8.36 21.04
CA PRO A 297 11.47 9.37 21.40
C PRO A 297 12.05 10.78 21.18
N SER A 298 11.20 11.69 20.67
CA SER A 298 11.53 13.10 20.43
C SER A 298 10.27 13.96 20.41
N ASP A 299 10.43 15.28 20.30
CA ASP A 299 9.30 16.21 20.10
C ASP A 299 8.66 16.04 18.71
N TYR A 300 9.40 15.48 17.74
CA TYR A 300 8.85 15.16 16.41
C TYR A 300 7.82 14.02 16.45
N CYS A 301 7.84 13.19 17.51
CA CYS A 301 6.88 12.10 17.73
C CYS A 301 5.52 12.59 18.26
N GLU A 302 5.31 13.91 18.45
CA GLU A 302 4.00 14.44 18.83
C GLU A 302 2.93 14.14 17.78
N ILE A 303 1.72 13.77 18.22
CA ILE A 303 0.65 13.21 17.36
C ILE A 303 0.37 14.10 16.15
N GLY A 304 0.28 15.43 16.36
CA GLY A 304 -0.01 16.35 15.26
C GLY A 304 1.05 16.34 14.16
N ASN A 305 2.34 16.20 14.52
CA ASN A 305 3.43 16.06 13.58
C ASN A 305 3.45 14.65 12.97
N ALA A 306 3.36 13.61 13.78
CA ALA A 306 3.35 12.22 13.32
C ALA A 306 2.22 11.97 12.29
N TYR A 307 1.00 12.46 12.56
CA TYR A 307 -0.12 12.34 11.62
C TYR A 307 0.18 13.00 10.27
N ARG A 308 0.76 14.23 10.27
CA ARG A 308 1.11 14.93 9.03
C ARG A 308 2.18 14.20 8.25
N GLU A 309 3.22 13.70 8.93
CA GLU A 309 4.34 12.99 8.30
C GLU A 309 3.89 11.62 7.73
N PHE A 310 3.08 10.84 8.46
CA PHE A 310 2.49 9.62 7.95
C PHE A 310 1.68 9.86 6.67
N ALA A 311 0.86 10.90 6.65
CA ALA A 311 0.05 11.25 5.49
C ALA A 311 0.89 11.80 4.34
N ALA A 312 1.84 12.70 4.61
CA ALA A 312 2.67 13.34 3.59
C ALA A 312 3.60 12.37 2.87
N TYR A 313 4.10 11.35 3.58
CA TYR A 313 5.01 10.34 3.01
C TYR A 313 4.33 9.01 2.72
N HIS A 314 3.00 8.98 2.65
CA HIS A 314 2.21 7.83 2.18
C HIS A 314 2.62 6.50 2.83
N TRP A 315 2.71 6.47 4.16
CA TRP A 315 3.16 5.30 4.90
C TRP A 315 2.25 4.10 4.70
N SER A 316 2.82 2.99 4.27
CA SER A 316 2.13 1.73 4.02
C SER A 316 2.20 0.77 5.20
N TYR A 317 3.32 0.74 5.93
CA TYR A 317 3.55 -0.20 7.04
C TYR A 317 4.54 0.36 8.07
N LEU A 318 4.40 -0.09 9.35
CA LEU A 318 5.20 0.38 10.48
C LEU A 318 5.55 -0.79 11.41
N ASN A 319 6.78 -0.83 11.92
CA ASN A 319 7.23 -1.79 12.93
C ASN A 319 6.51 -1.53 14.27
N LYS A 320 5.85 -2.58 14.83
CA LYS A 320 5.18 -2.50 16.13
C LYS A 320 6.13 -2.71 17.32
N ASP A 321 7.35 -3.16 17.07
CA ASP A 321 8.29 -3.54 18.12
C ASP A 321 9.30 -2.44 18.44
N TYR A 322 9.39 -1.40 17.60
CA TYR A 322 10.41 -0.36 17.74
C TYR A 322 9.92 1.03 17.34
N HIS A 323 10.13 2.10 18.13
CA HIS A 323 10.71 2.17 19.47
C HIS A 323 9.58 2.10 20.51
N PRO A 324 9.71 1.28 21.59
CA PRO A 324 8.62 1.01 22.51
C PRO A 324 8.10 2.27 23.23
N ASP A 325 8.95 3.23 23.56
CA ASP A 325 8.52 4.45 24.23
C ASP A 325 7.66 5.34 23.34
N VAL A 326 7.98 5.43 22.03
CA VAL A 326 7.18 6.16 21.06
C VAL A 326 5.81 5.50 20.88
N LEU A 327 5.82 4.20 20.61
CA LEU A 327 4.60 3.43 20.36
C LEU A 327 3.68 3.38 21.58
N SER A 328 4.24 3.20 22.79
CA SER A 328 3.49 3.22 24.04
C SER A 328 2.88 4.61 24.32
N LYS A 329 3.58 5.70 23.99
CA LYS A 329 3.04 7.06 24.07
C LYS A 329 1.83 7.23 23.16
N TRP A 330 1.95 6.80 21.89
CA TRP A 330 0.86 6.87 20.92
C TRP A 330 -0.34 5.98 21.30
N GLU A 331 -0.10 4.79 21.88
CA GLU A 331 -1.17 3.93 22.38
C GLU A 331 -1.93 4.60 23.53
N LYS A 332 -1.23 5.15 24.55
CA LYS A 332 -1.83 5.88 25.68
C LYS A 332 -2.66 7.10 25.24
N GLN A 333 -2.31 7.69 24.12
CA GLN A 333 -3.00 8.85 23.53
C GLN A 333 -4.09 8.44 22.50
N ASN A 334 -4.41 7.15 22.38
CA ASN A 334 -5.35 6.57 21.38
C ASN A 334 -4.99 6.85 19.91
N PHE A 335 -3.76 7.28 19.60
CA PHE A 335 -3.33 7.55 18.24
C PHE A 335 -3.05 6.27 17.45
N MET A 336 -2.62 5.19 18.11
CA MET A 336 -2.32 3.92 17.44
C MET A 336 -3.54 3.32 16.72
N THR A 337 -4.76 3.54 17.21
CA THR A 337 -5.99 3.16 16.48
C THR A 337 -6.07 3.85 15.11
N THR A 338 -5.73 5.13 15.05
CA THR A 338 -5.66 5.88 13.78
C THR A 338 -4.54 5.35 12.90
N VAL A 339 -3.35 5.06 13.45
CA VAL A 339 -2.21 4.51 12.72
C VAL A 339 -2.59 3.16 12.08
N ARG A 340 -3.13 2.20 12.87
CA ARG A 340 -3.54 0.88 12.36
C ARG A 340 -4.58 0.97 11.24
N LYS A 341 -5.55 1.89 11.36
CA LYS A 341 -6.58 2.08 10.33
C LYS A 341 -6.04 2.70 9.05
N LYS A 342 -5.12 3.66 9.16
CA LYS A 342 -4.70 4.52 8.04
C LYS A 342 -3.39 4.12 7.35
N LEU A 343 -2.52 3.33 7.98
CA LEU A 343 -1.33 2.79 7.30
C LEU A 343 -1.74 2.07 6.01
N GLY A 344 -1.11 2.43 4.90
CA GLY A 344 -1.46 1.92 3.58
C GLY A 344 -2.82 2.42 3.10
N TYR A 345 -3.48 1.61 2.31
CA TYR A 345 -4.80 1.91 1.73
C TYR A 345 -5.94 1.49 2.67
N ARG A 346 -7.05 2.22 2.57
CA ARG A 346 -8.33 1.89 3.22
C ARG A 346 -9.47 2.28 2.30
N PHE A 347 -9.96 1.34 1.51
CA PHE A 347 -11.04 1.59 0.56
C PHE A 347 -12.40 1.52 1.20
N VAL A 348 -13.24 2.50 0.90
CA VAL A 348 -14.62 2.62 1.35
C VAL A 348 -15.52 2.82 0.13
N LEU A 349 -16.45 1.91 -0.11
CA LEU A 349 -17.54 2.10 -1.06
C LEU A 349 -18.49 3.18 -0.53
N LYS A 350 -18.76 4.19 -1.33
CA LYS A 350 -19.72 5.26 -1.01
C LYS A 350 -21.07 4.98 -1.68
N GLU A 351 -21.05 4.75 -2.98
CA GLU A 351 -22.25 4.54 -3.80
C GLU A 351 -21.95 3.54 -4.92
N GLY A 352 -22.94 2.77 -5.33
CA GLY A 352 -22.92 1.94 -6.53
C GLY A 352 -24.18 2.16 -7.38
N LYS A 353 -24.00 2.30 -8.69
CA LYS A 353 -25.09 2.37 -9.67
C LYS A 353 -25.01 1.17 -10.60
N PHE A 354 -26.11 0.48 -10.78
CA PHE A 354 -26.21 -0.77 -11.52
C PHE A 354 -27.35 -0.74 -12.52
N THR A 355 -27.14 -1.29 -13.70
CA THR A 355 -28.28 -1.58 -14.61
C THR A 355 -29.35 -2.32 -13.83
N LYS A 356 -30.60 -1.79 -13.78
CA LYS A 356 -31.69 -2.33 -12.95
C LYS A 356 -32.08 -3.74 -13.35
N THR A 357 -32.18 -4.00 -14.67
CA THR A 357 -32.54 -5.30 -15.23
C THR A 357 -31.55 -5.66 -16.32
N PRO A 358 -30.40 -6.24 -15.96
CA PRO A 358 -29.39 -6.65 -16.94
C PRO A 358 -29.92 -7.80 -17.81
N ARG A 359 -29.48 -7.84 -19.09
CA ARG A 359 -29.90 -8.84 -20.07
C ARG A 359 -28.72 -9.66 -20.56
N THR A 360 -28.95 -10.96 -20.79
CA THR A 360 -27.93 -11.83 -21.39
C THR A 360 -27.55 -11.33 -22.79
N GLY A 361 -26.25 -11.44 -23.15
CA GLY A 361 -25.74 -10.92 -24.42
C GLY A 361 -25.67 -9.40 -24.54
N LYS A 362 -25.98 -8.65 -23.46
CA LYS A 362 -25.96 -7.18 -23.42
C LYS A 362 -24.99 -6.67 -22.37
N PRO A 363 -24.53 -5.42 -22.48
CA PRO A 363 -23.72 -4.77 -21.43
C PRO A 363 -24.51 -4.62 -20.13
N PHE A 364 -23.85 -4.98 -19.02
CA PHE A 364 -24.28 -4.68 -17.66
C PHE A 364 -23.35 -3.59 -17.10
N SER A 365 -23.90 -2.39 -16.88
CA SER A 365 -23.13 -1.24 -16.37
C SER A 365 -23.11 -1.25 -14.86
N ILE A 366 -21.92 -0.99 -14.31
CA ILE A 366 -21.61 -0.90 -12.89
C ILE A 366 -20.75 0.35 -12.69
N ASP A 367 -21.26 1.34 -11.97
CA ASP A 367 -20.51 2.53 -11.59
C ASP A 367 -20.36 2.55 -10.08
N LEU A 368 -19.13 2.54 -9.57
CA LEU A 368 -18.82 2.54 -8.14
C LEU A 368 -18.06 3.81 -7.76
N GLN A 369 -18.49 4.46 -6.70
CA GLN A 369 -17.75 5.52 -6.07
C GLN A 369 -17.00 4.97 -4.84
N ILE A 370 -15.66 5.03 -4.89
CA ILE A 370 -14.75 4.46 -3.89
C ILE A 370 -13.90 5.58 -3.30
N LYS A 371 -13.78 5.66 -1.97
CA LYS A 371 -12.87 6.57 -1.28
C LYS A 371 -11.69 5.80 -0.73
N ASN A 372 -10.46 6.28 -0.97
CA ASN A 372 -9.30 5.79 -0.23
C ASN A 372 -9.09 6.67 1.01
N GLU A 373 -9.41 6.14 2.19
CA GLU A 373 -9.28 6.84 3.48
C GLU A 373 -7.95 6.54 4.19
N GLY A 374 -7.09 5.70 3.59
CA GLY A 374 -5.74 5.40 4.06
C GLY A 374 -4.74 6.50 3.73
N TRP A 375 -3.48 6.29 4.12
CA TRP A 375 -2.37 7.21 3.83
C TRP A 375 -1.63 6.89 2.53
N ALA A 376 -1.81 5.69 1.95
CA ALA A 376 -1.17 5.28 0.70
C ALA A 376 -2.16 4.60 -0.25
N ALA A 377 -1.74 4.36 -1.49
CA ALA A 377 -2.36 3.40 -2.40
C ALA A 377 -1.72 2.00 -2.22
N PRO A 378 -2.31 0.92 -2.75
CA PRO A 378 -1.57 -0.33 -2.96
C PRO A 378 -0.34 -0.07 -3.82
N PHE A 379 0.75 -0.74 -3.54
CA PHE A 379 1.98 -0.58 -4.33
C PHE A 379 2.26 -1.77 -5.26
N ASN A 380 1.85 -2.99 -4.90
CA ASN A 380 1.93 -4.15 -5.78
C ASN A 380 0.65 -4.29 -6.62
N PRO A 381 0.71 -4.92 -7.82
CA PRO A 381 -0.43 -5.08 -8.71
C PRO A 381 -1.61 -5.79 -8.03
N ARG A 382 -2.82 -5.37 -8.37
CA ARG A 382 -4.08 -6.00 -7.93
C ARG A 382 -5.06 -6.03 -9.08
N PRO A 383 -5.49 -7.21 -9.57
CA PRO A 383 -6.59 -7.30 -10.50
C PRO A 383 -7.87 -6.70 -9.90
N VAL A 384 -8.72 -6.14 -10.74
CA VAL A 384 -10.07 -5.72 -10.38
C VAL A 384 -11.04 -6.63 -11.10
N GLU A 385 -11.89 -7.31 -10.36
CA GLU A 385 -12.82 -8.30 -10.90
C GLU A 385 -14.24 -8.02 -10.43
N ILE A 386 -15.18 -8.09 -11.36
CA ILE A 386 -16.61 -8.21 -11.05
C ILE A 386 -16.99 -9.69 -11.10
N ILE A 387 -17.58 -10.18 -10.03
CA ILE A 387 -18.02 -11.57 -9.91
C ILE A 387 -19.53 -11.64 -9.79
N LEU A 388 -20.17 -12.44 -10.64
CA LEU A 388 -21.59 -12.78 -10.55
C LEU A 388 -21.72 -14.22 -10.10
N LYS A 389 -22.49 -14.46 -9.02
CA LYS A 389 -22.76 -15.80 -8.48
C LYS A 389 -24.24 -16.11 -8.47
N LYS A 390 -24.58 -17.32 -8.91
CA LYS A 390 -25.91 -17.93 -8.76
C LYS A 390 -25.77 -19.39 -8.35
N GLY A 391 -26.15 -19.71 -7.13
CA GLY A 391 -25.90 -21.05 -6.59
C GLY A 391 -24.41 -21.40 -6.61
N GLY A 392 -24.04 -22.54 -7.18
CA GLY A 392 -22.65 -22.99 -7.30
C GLY A 392 -21.89 -22.42 -8.51
N LYS A 393 -22.55 -21.66 -9.41
CA LYS A 393 -21.91 -21.09 -10.60
C LYS A 393 -21.34 -19.70 -10.34
N LYS A 394 -20.13 -19.46 -10.85
CA LYS A 394 -19.39 -18.20 -10.75
C LYS A 394 -18.99 -17.73 -12.16
N TYR A 395 -19.22 -16.47 -12.46
CA TYR A 395 -18.77 -15.78 -13.67
C TYR A 395 -17.85 -14.62 -13.22
N THR A 396 -16.63 -14.58 -13.73
CA THR A 396 -15.64 -13.57 -13.38
C THR A 396 -15.35 -12.68 -14.60
N PHE A 397 -15.37 -11.37 -14.40
CA PHE A 397 -15.11 -10.37 -15.43
C PHE A 397 -14.00 -9.44 -14.93
N HIS A 398 -12.94 -9.33 -15.71
CA HIS A 398 -11.85 -8.40 -15.42
C HIS A 398 -12.26 -6.97 -15.80
N VAL A 399 -11.93 -6.02 -14.93
CA VAL A 399 -12.12 -4.59 -15.15
C VAL A 399 -10.76 -3.96 -15.39
N ASP A 400 -10.63 -3.17 -16.45
CA ASP A 400 -9.41 -2.42 -16.74
C ASP A 400 -9.28 -1.23 -15.79
N ALA A 401 -8.69 -1.52 -14.63
CA ALA A 401 -8.42 -0.54 -13.58
C ALA A 401 -7.21 -1.00 -12.77
N ASP A 402 -6.40 -0.04 -12.33
CA ASP A 402 -5.21 -0.29 -11.52
C ASP A 402 -5.35 0.38 -10.15
N PRO A 403 -5.59 -0.40 -9.08
CA PRO A 403 -5.74 0.13 -7.72
C PRO A 403 -4.49 0.87 -7.19
N ARG A 404 -3.32 0.69 -7.81
CA ARG A 404 -2.10 1.43 -7.45
C ARG A 404 -2.23 2.93 -7.73
N PHE A 405 -3.18 3.32 -8.58
CA PHE A 405 -3.54 4.71 -8.85
C PHE A 405 -4.77 5.22 -8.07
N TRP A 406 -5.29 4.45 -7.11
CA TRP A 406 -6.36 4.88 -6.22
C TRP A 406 -5.74 5.59 -5.01
N MET A 407 -5.31 6.84 -5.24
CA MET A 407 -4.45 7.57 -4.32
C MET A 407 -5.11 7.87 -2.98
N ALA A 408 -4.27 8.05 -1.95
CA ALA A 408 -4.71 8.45 -0.61
C ALA A 408 -5.54 9.74 -0.65
N GLY A 409 -6.68 9.75 0.03
CA GLY A 409 -7.56 10.90 0.09
C GLY A 409 -8.41 11.15 -1.16
N GLU A 410 -8.21 10.42 -2.26
CA GLU A 410 -8.98 10.58 -3.50
C GLU A 410 -10.30 9.78 -3.48
N THR A 411 -11.27 10.26 -4.24
CA THR A 411 -12.48 9.51 -4.59
C THR A 411 -12.31 9.00 -6.02
N ILE A 412 -12.50 7.71 -6.20
CA ILE A 412 -12.33 6.98 -7.45
C ILE A 412 -13.71 6.64 -8.00
N ASP A 413 -13.98 7.03 -9.24
CA ASP A 413 -15.16 6.61 -9.99
C ASP A 413 -14.78 5.40 -10.86
N LEU A 414 -15.01 4.19 -10.36
CA LEU A 414 -14.77 2.94 -11.09
C LEU A 414 -15.98 2.62 -11.95
N LYS A 415 -15.81 2.68 -13.26
CA LYS A 415 -16.86 2.37 -14.25
C LYS A 415 -16.53 1.07 -14.98
N ALA A 416 -17.47 0.14 -14.98
CA ALA A 416 -17.36 -1.11 -15.69
C ALA A 416 -18.62 -1.35 -16.55
N ALA A 417 -18.43 -1.81 -17.77
CA ALA A 417 -19.48 -2.28 -18.65
C ALA A 417 -19.11 -3.70 -19.11
N ILE A 418 -19.64 -4.70 -18.41
CA ILE A 418 -19.36 -6.10 -18.69
C ILE A 418 -20.43 -6.71 -19.60
N THR A 419 -20.03 -7.40 -20.68
CA THR A 419 -20.97 -8.11 -21.54
C THR A 419 -21.32 -9.47 -20.92
N LEU A 420 -22.58 -9.65 -20.54
CA LEU A 420 -23.04 -10.91 -19.97
C LEU A 420 -23.08 -11.99 -21.07
N PRO A 421 -22.65 -13.25 -20.80
CA PRO A 421 -22.74 -14.36 -21.74
C PRO A 421 -24.21 -14.56 -22.24
N GLY A 422 -24.36 -14.82 -23.51
CA GLY A 422 -25.69 -15.02 -24.11
C GLY A 422 -26.42 -16.27 -23.58
N ASP A 423 -25.67 -17.27 -23.16
CA ASP A 423 -26.14 -18.53 -22.59
C ASP A 423 -26.22 -18.51 -21.03
N MET A 424 -26.02 -17.36 -20.44
CA MET A 424 -26.07 -17.20 -18.97
C MET A 424 -27.52 -17.46 -18.50
N PRO A 425 -27.77 -18.35 -17.52
CA PRO A 425 -29.09 -18.64 -17.01
C PRO A 425 -29.77 -17.41 -16.41
N GLU A 426 -31.07 -17.21 -16.75
CA GLU A 426 -31.88 -16.17 -16.12
C GLU A 426 -32.03 -16.36 -14.60
N GLY A 427 -32.33 -15.26 -13.91
CA GLY A 427 -32.67 -15.22 -12.48
C GLY A 427 -31.77 -14.34 -11.65
N GLU A 428 -31.86 -14.53 -10.35
CA GLU A 428 -31.15 -13.72 -9.36
C GLU A 428 -29.69 -14.09 -9.25
N TYR A 429 -28.82 -13.05 -9.29
CA TYR A 429 -27.36 -13.15 -9.12
C TYR A 429 -26.87 -12.19 -8.05
N GLU A 430 -26.01 -12.66 -7.18
CA GLU A 430 -25.22 -11.79 -6.32
C GLU A 430 -24.04 -11.23 -7.12
N VAL A 431 -23.78 -9.93 -6.98
CA VAL A 431 -22.70 -9.18 -7.64
C VAL A 431 -21.65 -8.79 -6.61
N PHE A 432 -20.39 -9.07 -6.89
CA PHE A 432 -19.28 -8.77 -6.01
C PHE A 432 -18.17 -8.03 -6.76
N LEU A 433 -17.42 -7.21 -5.99
CA LEU A 433 -16.11 -6.69 -6.37
C LEU A 433 -15.03 -7.53 -5.67
N ASN A 434 -14.05 -7.98 -6.44
CA ASN A 434 -12.89 -8.68 -5.92
C ASN A 434 -11.60 -7.99 -6.36
N LEU A 435 -10.67 -7.81 -5.43
CA LEU A 435 -9.32 -7.33 -5.68
C LEU A 435 -8.35 -8.37 -5.11
N PRO A 436 -8.16 -9.51 -5.81
CA PRO A 436 -7.34 -10.61 -5.34
C PRO A 436 -5.85 -10.33 -5.48
N ASP A 437 -5.02 -11.26 -5.01
CA ASP A 437 -3.61 -11.28 -5.40
C ASP A 437 -3.47 -11.68 -6.88
N PRO A 438 -2.52 -11.10 -7.64
CA PRO A 438 -2.31 -11.48 -9.04
C PRO A 438 -1.70 -12.88 -9.19
N ASP A 439 -1.00 -13.41 -8.17
CA ASP A 439 -0.40 -14.73 -8.25
C ASP A 439 -1.45 -15.83 -8.11
N ARG A 440 -1.42 -16.80 -9.03
CA ARG A 440 -2.40 -17.90 -9.10
C ARG A 440 -2.48 -18.75 -7.82
N GLN A 441 -1.39 -18.85 -7.05
CA GLN A 441 -1.37 -19.61 -5.80
C GLN A 441 -2.07 -18.88 -4.66
N LEU A 442 -2.18 -17.55 -4.76
CA LEU A 442 -2.76 -16.68 -3.74
C LEU A 442 -4.15 -16.14 -4.12
N HIS A 443 -4.49 -16.12 -5.40
CA HIS A 443 -5.66 -15.49 -5.99
C HIS A 443 -6.99 -15.89 -5.29
N ASP A 444 -7.21 -17.17 -5.08
CA ASP A 444 -8.45 -17.67 -4.49
C ASP A 444 -8.40 -17.76 -2.94
N ASN A 445 -7.32 -17.29 -2.32
CA ASN A 445 -7.20 -17.25 -0.86
C ASN A 445 -7.71 -15.89 -0.33
N PRO A 446 -8.81 -15.88 0.46
CA PRO A 446 -9.39 -14.65 1.01
C PRO A 446 -8.44 -13.76 1.81
N ALA A 447 -7.38 -14.35 2.39
CA ALA A 447 -6.37 -13.62 3.15
C ALA A 447 -5.54 -12.65 2.30
N TYR A 448 -5.51 -12.87 1.00
CA TYR A 448 -4.78 -12.04 0.04
C TYR A 448 -5.67 -11.15 -0.83
N SER A 449 -6.99 -11.18 -0.61
CA SER A 449 -7.95 -10.26 -1.26
C SER A 449 -8.16 -9.00 -0.42
N ILE A 450 -8.46 -7.88 -1.06
CA ILE A 450 -8.69 -6.60 -0.38
C ILE A 450 -10.13 -6.50 0.09
N GLN A 451 -10.31 -6.40 1.40
CA GLN A 451 -11.57 -6.07 2.05
C GLN A 451 -11.81 -4.56 2.05
N PHE A 452 -13.02 -4.13 1.67
CA PHE A 452 -13.44 -2.75 1.82
C PHE A 452 -13.98 -2.45 3.23
N ALA A 453 -13.78 -1.23 3.67
CA ALA A 453 -14.16 -0.78 5.02
C ALA A 453 -15.64 -0.38 5.08
N ASN A 454 -16.54 -1.34 4.83
CA ASN A 454 -17.98 -1.16 4.85
C ASN A 454 -18.66 -2.23 5.71
N GLU A 455 -19.79 -1.87 6.32
CA GLU A 455 -20.63 -2.81 7.06
C GLU A 455 -21.38 -3.74 6.08
N GLY A 456 -21.38 -5.05 6.37
CA GLY A 456 -22.16 -6.05 5.63
C GLY A 456 -21.66 -6.37 4.21
N VAL A 457 -20.57 -5.74 3.75
CA VAL A 457 -20.06 -5.90 2.38
C VAL A 457 -19.14 -7.12 2.26
N TRP A 458 -18.20 -7.31 3.20
CA TRP A 458 -17.19 -8.36 3.13
C TRP A 458 -17.73 -9.77 3.33
N GLN A 459 -17.44 -10.65 2.38
CA GLN A 459 -17.75 -12.09 2.43
C GLN A 459 -16.47 -12.86 2.78
N ARG A 460 -16.28 -13.12 4.07
CA ARG A 460 -15.03 -13.67 4.64
C ARG A 460 -14.59 -14.99 4.00
N LYS A 461 -15.56 -15.85 3.64
CA LYS A 461 -15.28 -17.18 3.10
C LYS A 461 -14.69 -17.12 1.69
N GLU A 462 -15.19 -16.22 0.87
CA GLU A 462 -14.82 -16.06 -0.53
C GLU A 462 -13.73 -15.02 -0.75
N GLY A 463 -13.60 -14.05 0.15
CA GLY A 463 -12.70 -12.90 -0.05
C GLY A 463 -13.28 -11.83 -0.98
N TYR A 464 -14.62 -11.73 -1.08
CA TYR A 464 -15.29 -10.82 -1.98
C TYR A 464 -16.01 -9.70 -1.26
N ASN A 465 -16.16 -8.55 -1.92
CA ASN A 465 -16.93 -7.41 -1.46
C ASN A 465 -18.30 -7.42 -2.17
N ARG A 466 -19.37 -7.74 -1.45
CA ARG A 466 -20.73 -7.80 -1.99
C ARG A 466 -21.21 -6.41 -2.36
N LEU A 467 -21.67 -6.24 -3.61
CA LEU A 467 -22.18 -4.98 -4.12
C LEU A 467 -23.73 -4.94 -4.09
N CYS A 468 -24.37 -5.89 -4.74
CA CYS A 468 -25.82 -5.93 -4.87
C CYS A 468 -26.30 -7.33 -5.25
N THR A 469 -27.62 -7.43 -5.45
CA THR A 469 -28.27 -8.53 -6.15
C THR A 469 -29.00 -7.98 -7.37
N VAL A 470 -28.92 -8.67 -8.51
CA VAL A 470 -29.62 -8.30 -9.75
C VAL A 470 -30.38 -9.47 -10.33
N ASN A 471 -31.53 -9.21 -10.97
CA ASN A 471 -32.23 -10.22 -11.69
C ASN A 471 -31.93 -10.12 -13.20
N ILE A 472 -31.20 -11.12 -13.71
CA ILE A 472 -30.79 -11.19 -15.11
C ILE A 472 -31.92 -11.86 -15.92
N VAL A 473 -32.25 -11.24 -17.05
CA VAL A 473 -33.31 -11.74 -17.96
C VAL A 473 -32.74 -11.93 -19.37
N ARG A 474 -33.47 -12.65 -20.22
CA ARG A 474 -33.16 -12.73 -21.65
C ARG A 474 -33.47 -11.43 -22.40
N PRO A 475 -32.86 -11.22 -23.58
CA PRO A 475 -33.10 -10.04 -24.42
C PRO A 475 -34.57 -9.81 -24.75
#